data_12de207fbb55da9daf3a8a00ca2c2d26
#
_entry.id   12de207fbb55da9daf3a8a00ca2c2d26
#
_cell.length_a   1.000
_cell.length_b   1.000
_cell.length_c   1.000
_cell.angle_alpha   90.00
_cell.angle_beta   90.00
_cell.angle_gamma   90.00
#
_symmetry.space_group_name_H-M   'P 1'
#
loop_
_entity.id
_entity.type
_entity.pdbx_description
1 polymer ?
#
loop_
_entity_poly.entity_id
_entity_poly.type
_entity_poly.pdbx_seq_one_letter_code
_entity_poly.pdbx_strand_id
1 'polypeptide(L)'
;MVSKLTPVVAQPHPEAGECYYLQRDRPLGVLESESSHTESLESVRFFVEAAEQRALLGGTRLDDLKMQLEAADVLYRDVLGLTPPLLMPRYQHANFMMVMLRADQTRGGQAYDEVVRSPVVTDCHIRMALGGQVNAAKNLTPAHELFHLYQNAHMMFKQGWVHEGLARWSESLLRGGAPVGHPLPANAEALDVVMRDSYGAATFWQRLFYLLDPQGDSAIPEALREMRYHDGSQVVAVSKYHGSAFLPLLFSSLNEAGARLSHQEQWPVYGWAEAEQHNLRHNRAVLSAVHHAVSTYMPTADQPDELRTFMQLIEPMVD
;
A
#
# COMPACT_ATOMS: atom_id res chain seq x y z
N MET A 1 32.85 -11.76 16.93
CA MET A 1 31.99 -11.27 18.02
C MET A 1 30.58 -11.17 17.46
N VAL A 2 29.69 -12.08 17.86
CA VAL A 2 28.29 -12.09 17.42
C VAL A 2 27.52 -11.09 18.31
N SER A 3 27.05 -10.00 17.73
CA SER A 3 26.21 -9.02 18.42
C SER A 3 24.90 -9.72 18.79
N LYS A 4 24.66 -9.89 20.09
CA LYS A 4 23.36 -10.35 20.61
C LYS A 4 22.33 -9.26 20.33
N LEU A 5 21.45 -9.51 19.38
CA LEU A 5 20.22 -8.73 19.22
C LEU A 5 19.42 -8.86 20.53
N THR A 6 19.24 -7.78 21.22
CA THR A 6 18.32 -7.69 22.36
C THR A 6 16.91 -7.99 21.84
N PRO A 7 16.14 -8.90 22.45
CA PRO A 7 14.79 -9.15 22.02
C PRO A 7 13.98 -7.85 22.16
N VAL A 8 13.34 -7.43 21.08
CA VAL A 8 12.35 -6.35 21.12
C VAL A 8 11.22 -6.87 22.00
N VAL A 9 11.12 -6.33 23.21
CA VAL A 9 9.99 -6.60 24.10
C VAL A 9 8.76 -6.05 23.36
N ALA A 10 7.82 -6.94 23.02
CA ALA A 10 6.53 -6.55 22.46
C ALA A 10 5.89 -5.55 23.41
N GLN A 11 5.79 -4.30 22.99
CA GLN A 11 5.09 -3.29 23.77
C GLN A 11 3.61 -3.66 23.82
N PRO A 12 2.94 -3.51 24.97
CA PRO A 12 1.51 -3.72 25.03
C PRO A 12 0.83 -2.78 24.05
N HIS A 13 -0.21 -3.27 23.35
CA HIS A 13 -1.00 -2.43 22.47
C HIS A 13 -1.56 -1.25 23.25
N PRO A 14 -1.46 -0.02 22.71
CA PRO A 14 -2.05 1.13 23.35
C PRO A 14 -3.56 0.94 23.53
N GLU A 15 -4.13 1.50 24.58
CA GLU A 15 -5.57 1.50 24.78
C GLU A 15 -6.27 2.19 23.60
N ALA A 16 -7.53 1.86 23.36
CA ALA A 16 -8.31 2.45 22.28
C ALA A 16 -8.30 3.99 22.39
N GLY A 17 -7.76 4.65 21.38
CA GLY A 17 -7.62 6.12 21.35
C GLY A 17 -6.22 6.63 21.69
N GLU A 18 -5.30 5.76 22.07
CA GLU A 18 -3.90 6.14 22.31
C GLU A 18 -3.02 5.78 21.11
N CYS A 19 -1.88 6.48 21.01
CA CYS A 19 -0.84 6.18 20.03
C CYS A 19 0.46 5.80 20.72
N TYR A 20 1.27 4.96 20.07
CA TYR A 20 2.56 4.53 20.58
C TYR A 20 3.49 5.72 20.77
N TYR A 21 4.20 5.78 21.90
CA TYR A 21 5.21 6.78 22.14
C TYR A 21 6.58 6.31 21.62
N LEU A 22 7.11 7.02 20.62
CA LEU A 22 8.45 6.77 20.10
C LEU A 22 9.44 7.70 20.79
N GLN A 23 10.41 7.13 21.49
CA GLN A 23 11.57 7.88 21.94
C GLN A 23 12.48 8.12 20.73
N ARG A 24 12.65 9.39 20.34
CA ARG A 24 13.53 9.76 19.23
C ARG A 24 14.76 10.49 19.76
N ASP A 25 15.91 9.98 19.39
CA ASP A 25 17.20 10.57 19.73
C ASP A 25 17.72 11.58 18.71
N ARG A 26 17.03 11.70 17.55
CA ARG A 26 17.46 12.56 16.44
C ARG A 26 16.49 13.73 16.23
N PRO A 27 17.00 14.97 16.06
CA PRO A 27 16.16 16.11 15.75
C PRO A 27 15.53 15.96 14.35
N LEU A 28 14.26 16.33 14.24
CA LEU A 28 13.54 16.43 12.99
C LEU A 28 13.43 17.91 12.58
N GLY A 29 13.78 18.22 11.34
CA GLY A 29 13.41 19.49 10.71
C GLY A 29 12.06 19.37 10.03
N VAL A 30 11.17 20.32 10.24
CA VAL A 30 9.90 20.42 9.51
C VAL A 30 10.17 21.10 8.17
N LEU A 31 9.73 20.46 7.09
CA LEU A 31 9.60 21.11 5.81
C LEU A 31 8.23 21.77 5.79
N GLU A 32 8.17 23.07 6.02
CA GLU A 32 6.94 23.83 5.80
C GLU A 32 6.59 23.71 4.32
N SER A 33 5.50 23.01 4.05
CA SER A 33 4.89 23.05 2.74
C SER A 33 4.02 24.31 2.70
N GLU A 34 4.47 25.36 2.04
CA GLU A 34 3.51 26.30 1.49
C GLU A 34 2.57 25.47 0.61
N SER A 35 1.31 25.44 1.02
CA SER A 35 0.23 24.75 0.34
C SER A 35 0.15 25.29 -1.09
N SER A 36 0.67 24.54 -2.02
CA SER A 36 0.39 24.81 -3.42
C SER A 36 -0.34 23.59 -3.99
N HIS A 37 -1.61 23.79 -4.20
CA HIS A 37 -2.41 23.29 -5.31
C HIS A 37 -3.38 22.15 -5.14
N THR A 38 -3.53 21.42 -4.02
CA THR A 38 -4.70 20.55 -3.92
C THR A 38 -5.14 20.24 -2.50
N GLU A 39 -6.45 20.19 -2.32
CA GLU A 39 -7.17 19.82 -1.09
C GLU A 39 -6.85 18.37 -0.64
N SER A 40 -6.27 17.53 -1.51
CA SER A 40 -6.07 16.11 -1.25
C SER A 40 -4.90 15.78 -0.31
N LEU A 41 -3.88 16.65 -0.21
CA LEU A 41 -2.71 16.42 0.65
C LEU A 41 -2.70 17.23 1.96
N GLU A 42 -3.81 17.84 2.38
CA GLU A 42 -3.88 18.59 3.65
C GLU A 42 -3.49 17.75 4.88
N SER A 43 -3.70 16.45 4.81
CA SER A 43 -3.36 15.49 5.87
C SER A 43 -1.93 14.94 5.79
N VAL A 44 -1.10 15.38 4.83
CA VAL A 44 0.27 14.90 4.67
C VAL A 44 1.27 15.97 5.11
N ARG A 45 2.18 15.62 6.02
CA ARG A 45 3.24 16.52 6.49
C ARG A 45 4.61 15.91 6.21
N PHE A 46 5.53 16.74 5.74
CA PHE A 46 6.88 16.33 5.36
C PHE A 46 7.89 16.69 6.44
N PHE A 47 8.75 15.75 6.81
CA PHE A 47 9.82 15.92 7.79
C PHE A 47 11.15 15.44 7.23
N VAL A 48 12.25 16.11 7.61
CA VAL A 48 13.62 15.69 7.31
C VAL A 48 14.39 15.37 8.58
N GLU A 49 15.21 14.33 8.56
CA GLU A 49 15.97 13.90 9.74
C GLU A 49 17.15 14.82 10.08
N ALA A 50 17.65 15.60 9.10
CA ALA A 50 18.75 16.53 9.34
C ALA A 50 18.58 17.83 8.55
N ALA A 51 18.97 18.96 9.16
CA ALA A 51 18.92 20.28 8.52
C ALA A 51 19.74 20.36 7.22
N GLU A 52 20.80 19.57 7.10
CA GLU A 52 21.65 19.46 5.90
C GLU A 52 20.90 18.88 4.69
N GLN A 53 19.82 18.13 4.90
CA GLN A 53 19.03 17.54 3.83
C GLN A 53 18.08 18.53 3.15
N ARG A 54 17.77 19.67 3.76
CA ARG A 54 17.03 20.74 3.07
C ARG A 54 17.73 21.19 1.78
N ALA A 55 19.06 21.14 1.75
CA ALA A 55 19.85 21.47 0.56
C ALA A 55 19.84 20.35 -0.51
N LEU A 56 19.70 19.08 -0.11
CA LEU A 56 19.63 17.93 -1.03
C LEU A 56 18.26 17.81 -1.70
N LEU A 57 17.23 18.31 -1.05
CA LEU A 57 15.86 18.37 -1.56
C LEU A 57 15.59 19.73 -2.23
N GLY A 58 16.56 20.27 -3.00
CA GLY A 58 16.32 21.50 -3.76
C GLY A 58 14.88 21.52 -4.31
N GLY A 59 14.22 22.69 -4.29
CA GLY A 59 12.77 22.87 -4.46
C GLY A 59 12.08 21.90 -5.43
N THR A 60 12.66 21.69 -6.63
CA THR A 60 12.12 20.79 -7.66
C THR A 60 11.97 19.33 -7.23
N ARG A 61 12.84 18.77 -6.39
CA ARG A 61 12.72 17.36 -5.95
C ARG A 61 11.60 17.17 -4.94
N LEU A 62 11.41 18.14 -4.05
CA LEU A 62 10.31 18.09 -3.09
C LEU A 62 8.97 18.28 -3.82
N ASP A 63 8.91 19.17 -4.81
CA ASP A 63 7.71 19.40 -5.60
C ASP A 63 7.36 18.16 -6.44
N ASP A 64 8.35 17.50 -7.06
CA ASP A 64 8.13 16.23 -7.78
C ASP A 64 7.65 15.11 -6.84
N LEU A 65 8.17 15.06 -5.60
CA LEU A 65 7.72 14.11 -4.59
C LEU A 65 6.27 14.36 -4.18
N LYS A 66 5.92 15.61 -3.88
CA LYS A 66 4.55 16.01 -3.55
C LYS A 66 3.61 15.68 -4.69
N MET A 67 3.99 16.02 -5.91
CA MET A 67 3.22 15.77 -7.13
C MET A 67 2.95 14.28 -7.34
N GLN A 68 3.94 13.41 -7.11
CA GLN A 68 3.73 11.95 -7.21
C GLN A 68 2.79 11.43 -6.13
N LEU A 69 2.96 11.87 -4.88
CA LEU A 69 2.10 11.45 -3.78
C LEU A 69 0.66 11.91 -3.98
N GLU A 70 0.48 13.14 -4.45
CA GLU A 70 -0.83 13.68 -4.79
C GLU A 70 -1.51 12.89 -5.90
N ALA A 71 -0.80 12.65 -7.00
CA ALA A 71 -1.32 11.84 -8.09
C ALA A 71 -1.69 10.42 -7.62
N ALA A 72 -0.85 9.79 -6.80
CA ALA A 72 -1.10 8.47 -6.25
C ALA A 72 -2.32 8.46 -5.32
N ASP A 73 -2.45 9.46 -4.43
CA ASP A 73 -3.61 9.57 -3.52
C ASP A 73 -4.92 9.73 -4.30
N VAL A 74 -4.96 10.62 -5.28
CA VAL A 74 -6.13 10.77 -6.16
C VAL A 74 -6.45 9.47 -6.91
N LEU A 75 -5.43 8.76 -7.42
CA LEU A 75 -5.64 7.48 -8.07
C LEU A 75 -6.23 6.45 -7.12
N TYR A 76 -5.69 6.32 -5.92
CA TYR A 76 -6.13 5.30 -4.96
C TYR A 76 -7.53 5.61 -4.42
N ARG A 77 -7.81 6.86 -4.11
CA ARG A 77 -9.10 7.30 -3.58
C ARG A 77 -10.19 7.38 -4.66
N ASP A 78 -9.95 8.15 -5.71
CA ASP A 78 -11.02 8.55 -6.63
C ASP A 78 -11.16 7.60 -7.82
N VAL A 79 -10.07 6.94 -8.25
CA VAL A 79 -10.11 6.00 -9.39
C VAL A 79 -10.25 4.56 -8.93
N LEU A 80 -9.48 4.14 -7.90
CA LEU A 80 -9.60 2.79 -7.33
C LEU A 80 -10.69 2.69 -6.26
N GLY A 81 -11.30 3.80 -5.83
CA GLY A 81 -12.40 3.82 -4.89
C GLY A 81 -12.03 3.40 -3.46
N LEU A 82 -10.76 3.52 -3.06
CA LEU A 82 -10.31 3.15 -1.72
C LEU A 82 -10.59 4.27 -0.71
N THR A 83 -11.10 3.91 0.45
CA THR A 83 -11.21 4.86 1.55
C THR A 83 -9.83 5.31 2.03
N PRO A 84 -9.54 6.62 2.14
CA PRO A 84 -8.27 7.12 2.64
C PRO A 84 -7.90 6.55 4.01
N PRO A 85 -6.60 6.29 4.28
CA PRO A 85 -6.16 5.63 5.51
C PRO A 85 -6.66 6.29 6.79
N LEU A 86 -6.64 7.62 6.88
CA LEU A 86 -7.06 8.36 8.09
C LEU A 86 -8.57 8.31 8.34
N LEU A 87 -9.37 7.90 7.36
CA LEU A 87 -10.82 7.70 7.51
C LEU A 87 -11.18 6.26 7.90
N MET A 88 -10.21 5.35 7.91
CA MET A 88 -10.42 3.96 8.28
C MET A 88 -10.39 3.77 9.81
N PRO A 89 -11.18 2.84 10.36
CA PRO A 89 -11.27 2.60 11.82
C PRO A 89 -9.91 2.35 12.49
N ARG A 90 -8.97 1.67 11.80
CA ARG A 90 -7.63 1.41 12.31
C ARG A 90 -6.87 2.69 12.65
N TYR A 91 -7.06 3.75 11.87
CA TYR A 91 -6.28 4.99 11.93
C TYR A 91 -7.08 6.22 12.36
N GLN A 92 -8.31 6.02 12.87
CA GLN A 92 -9.21 7.11 13.29
C GLN A 92 -8.61 8.07 14.34
N HIS A 93 -7.53 7.66 15.02
CA HIS A 93 -6.84 8.48 16.03
C HIS A 93 -5.61 9.20 15.48
N ALA A 94 -5.24 8.94 14.22
CA ALA A 94 -4.15 9.65 13.57
C ALA A 94 -4.65 10.95 12.94
N ASN A 95 -3.93 12.04 13.16
CA ASN A 95 -4.32 13.36 12.67
C ASN A 95 -3.75 13.65 11.26
N PHE A 96 -2.66 12.95 10.88
CA PHE A 96 -2.01 13.14 9.57
C PHE A 96 -1.10 11.97 9.21
N MET A 97 -0.66 11.95 7.95
CA MET A 97 0.39 11.06 7.45
C MET A 97 1.73 11.79 7.45
N MET A 98 2.75 11.24 8.11
CA MET A 98 4.09 11.78 8.10
C MET A 98 4.94 11.13 7.03
N VAL A 99 5.47 11.93 6.12
CA VAL A 99 6.51 11.52 5.16
C VAL A 99 7.87 11.94 5.69
N MET A 100 8.67 10.97 6.08
CA MET A 100 9.99 11.18 6.67
C MET A 100 11.08 10.92 5.63
N LEU A 101 11.91 11.92 5.38
CA LEU A 101 13.05 11.81 4.47
C LEU A 101 14.31 11.48 5.26
N ARG A 102 14.90 10.31 5.02
CA ARG A 102 16.00 9.75 5.79
C ARG A 102 17.35 9.97 5.10
N ALA A 103 18.30 10.56 5.86
CA ALA A 103 19.66 10.81 5.38
C ALA A 103 20.47 9.53 5.15
N ASP A 104 20.25 8.53 6.00
CA ASP A 104 21.01 7.28 6.06
C ASP A 104 20.57 6.28 4.99
N GLN A 105 19.42 6.51 4.33
CA GLN A 105 18.94 5.72 3.21
C GLN A 105 19.05 6.52 1.92
N THR A 106 19.79 5.99 0.96
CA THR A 106 19.96 6.66 -0.34
C THR A 106 18.78 6.43 -1.26
N ARG A 107 18.18 5.25 -1.23
CA ARG A 107 17.04 4.84 -2.07
C ARG A 107 16.14 3.88 -1.28
N GLY A 108 14.89 3.72 -1.75
CA GLY A 108 13.91 2.84 -1.14
C GLY A 108 12.99 3.60 -0.19
N GLY A 109 12.04 2.88 0.40
CA GLY A 109 11.05 3.39 1.33
C GLY A 109 10.66 2.33 2.35
N GLN A 110 9.81 2.74 3.28
CA GLN A 110 9.17 1.87 4.25
C GLN A 110 7.90 2.55 4.78
N ALA A 111 6.76 1.94 4.62
CA ALA A 111 5.54 2.31 5.30
C ALA A 111 5.45 1.57 6.66
N TYR A 112 4.91 2.25 7.65
CA TYR A 112 4.69 1.69 8.99
C TYR A 112 3.19 1.59 9.24
N ASP A 113 2.78 0.66 10.06
CA ASP A 113 1.36 0.41 10.32
C ASP A 113 0.89 0.82 11.72
N GLU A 114 1.79 1.31 12.57
CA GLU A 114 1.42 1.81 13.89
C GLU A 114 1.05 3.29 13.83
N VAL A 115 0.07 3.67 14.65
CA VAL A 115 -0.18 5.07 14.99
C VAL A 115 0.76 5.48 16.09
N VAL A 116 1.54 6.53 15.89
CA VAL A 116 2.63 6.92 16.79
C VAL A 116 2.61 8.42 17.12
N ARG A 117 3.28 8.79 18.21
CA ARG A 117 3.67 10.17 18.56
C ARG A 117 5.09 10.18 19.10
N SER A 118 5.72 11.33 19.17
CA SER A 118 7.08 11.48 19.68
C SER A 118 7.25 12.82 20.43
N PRO A 119 8.37 13.05 21.13
CA PRO A 119 8.63 14.34 21.78
C PRO A 119 8.66 15.53 20.82
N VAL A 120 8.97 15.28 19.55
CA VAL A 120 9.07 16.32 18.50
C VAL A 120 7.74 16.49 17.74
N VAL A 121 6.99 15.40 17.61
CA VAL A 121 5.68 15.36 16.93
C VAL A 121 4.69 14.78 17.90
N THR A 122 4.00 15.66 18.64
CA THR A 122 3.11 15.28 19.76
C THR A 122 1.78 14.73 19.31
N ASP A 123 1.33 15.11 18.10
CA ASP A 123 0.10 14.61 17.51
C ASP A 123 0.27 13.15 17.04
N CYS A 124 -0.76 12.34 17.24
CA CYS A 124 -0.82 10.99 16.72
C CYS A 124 -0.80 11.00 15.20
N HIS A 125 0.04 10.17 14.58
CA HIS A 125 0.19 10.10 13.13
C HIS A 125 0.57 8.71 12.66
N ILE A 126 0.22 8.39 11.42
CA ILE A 126 0.81 7.28 10.66
C ILE A 126 1.99 7.81 9.86
N ARG A 127 2.86 6.92 9.39
CA ARG A 127 4.11 7.40 8.79
C ARG A 127 4.63 6.48 7.69
N MET A 128 5.40 7.08 6.79
CA MET A 128 6.30 6.39 5.89
C MET A 128 7.66 7.08 5.86
N ALA A 129 8.71 6.33 5.57
CA ALA A 129 10.06 6.83 5.39
C ALA A 129 10.51 6.63 3.95
N LEU A 130 11.18 7.61 3.39
CA LEU A 130 11.76 7.57 2.05
C LEU A 130 13.25 7.90 2.14
N GLY A 131 14.05 7.27 1.29
CA GLY A 131 15.47 7.62 1.15
C GLY A 131 15.64 9.07 0.73
N GLY A 132 16.58 9.79 1.36
CA GLY A 132 16.79 11.22 1.11
C GLY A 132 17.26 11.58 -0.31
N GLN A 133 17.62 10.57 -1.13
CA GLN A 133 17.98 10.76 -2.55
C GLN A 133 16.91 10.24 -3.52
N VAL A 134 15.71 9.92 -3.02
CA VAL A 134 14.61 9.49 -3.87
C VAL A 134 14.31 10.59 -4.93
N ASN A 135 14.18 10.18 -6.18
CA ASN A 135 13.81 11.04 -7.29
C ASN A 135 12.47 10.53 -7.85
N ALA A 136 11.39 11.22 -7.52
CA ALA A 136 10.03 10.80 -7.88
C ALA A 136 9.81 10.69 -9.39
N ALA A 137 10.45 11.52 -10.21
CA ALA A 137 10.35 11.43 -11.67
C ALA A 137 10.95 10.12 -12.24
N LYS A 138 11.81 9.42 -11.46
CA LYS A 138 12.50 8.19 -11.91
C LYS A 138 12.21 6.97 -11.04
N ASN A 139 11.53 7.15 -9.91
CA ASN A 139 11.30 6.11 -8.93
C ASN A 139 9.89 6.21 -8.36
N LEU A 140 9.16 5.12 -8.33
CA LEU A 140 7.78 5.05 -7.83
C LEU A 140 7.69 4.65 -6.34
N THR A 141 8.81 4.56 -5.64
CA THR A 141 8.81 4.25 -4.20
C THR A 141 7.85 5.15 -3.39
N PRO A 142 7.73 6.47 -3.62
CA PRO A 142 6.77 7.27 -2.87
C PRO A 142 5.31 6.79 -3.01
N ALA A 143 4.88 6.50 -4.24
CA ALA A 143 3.55 5.96 -4.51
C ALA A 143 3.38 4.55 -3.92
N HIS A 144 4.40 3.70 -4.03
CA HIS A 144 4.43 2.35 -3.47
C HIS A 144 4.22 2.38 -1.94
N GLU A 145 4.98 3.21 -1.22
CA GLU A 145 4.86 3.33 0.23
C GLU A 145 3.51 3.95 0.65
N LEU A 146 2.99 4.88 -0.13
CA LEU A 146 1.65 5.40 0.10
C LEU A 146 0.60 4.30 -0.06
N PHE A 147 0.75 3.40 -1.07
CA PHE A 147 -0.17 2.29 -1.24
C PHE A 147 -0.14 1.32 -0.04
N HIS A 148 1.02 1.08 0.55
CA HIS A 148 1.12 0.32 1.80
C HIS A 148 0.35 0.96 2.96
N LEU A 149 0.28 2.29 3.07
CA LEU A 149 -0.56 2.94 4.09
C LEU A 149 -2.05 2.66 3.84
N TYR A 150 -2.49 2.65 2.55
CA TYR A 150 -3.83 2.22 2.20
C TYR A 150 -4.07 0.73 2.53
N GLN A 151 -3.16 -0.17 2.14
CA GLN A 151 -3.26 -1.60 2.47
C GLN A 151 -3.35 -1.82 3.98
N ASN A 152 -2.45 -1.21 4.75
CA ASN A 152 -2.40 -1.33 6.20
C ASN A 152 -3.70 -0.82 6.87
N ALA A 153 -4.38 0.16 6.27
CA ALA A 153 -5.66 0.65 6.76
C ALA A 153 -6.80 -0.35 6.52
N HIS A 154 -6.73 -1.11 5.43
CA HIS A 154 -7.81 -1.98 4.96
C HIS A 154 -7.62 -3.47 5.31
N MET A 155 -6.43 -3.94 5.62
CA MET A 155 -6.17 -5.36 5.90
C MET A 155 -5.05 -5.58 6.89
N MET A 156 -5.04 -6.78 7.53
CA MET A 156 -3.97 -7.21 8.44
C MET A 156 -2.97 -8.17 7.77
N PHE A 157 -3.26 -8.64 6.56
CA PHE A 157 -2.42 -9.60 5.84
C PHE A 157 -1.25 -8.89 5.14
N LYS A 158 -0.01 -9.28 5.51
CA LYS A 158 1.23 -8.75 4.94
C LYS A 158 2.12 -9.83 4.30
N GLN A 159 1.53 -10.95 3.87
CA GLN A 159 2.28 -11.91 3.04
C GLN A 159 2.80 -11.18 1.80
N GLY A 160 4.07 -11.44 1.42
CA GLY A 160 4.74 -10.70 0.35
C GLY A 160 3.95 -10.68 -0.96
N TRP A 161 3.35 -11.80 -1.35
CA TRP A 161 2.59 -11.88 -2.59
C TRP A 161 1.34 -10.99 -2.62
N VAL A 162 0.73 -10.71 -1.46
CA VAL A 162 -0.41 -9.79 -1.33
C VAL A 162 0.08 -8.35 -1.15
N HIS A 163 0.90 -8.14 -0.11
CA HIS A 163 1.28 -6.80 0.32
C HIS A 163 2.19 -6.12 -0.70
N GLU A 164 3.35 -6.72 -0.98
CA GLU A 164 4.29 -6.19 -1.98
C GLU A 164 3.79 -6.37 -3.41
N GLY A 165 3.15 -7.52 -3.69
CA GLY A 165 2.60 -7.82 -5.01
C GLY A 165 1.57 -6.79 -5.47
N LEU A 166 0.61 -6.42 -4.61
CA LEU A 166 -0.39 -5.38 -4.91
C LEU A 166 0.24 -3.98 -4.94
N ALA A 167 1.17 -3.67 -4.04
CA ALA A 167 1.85 -2.39 -4.06
C ALA A 167 2.68 -2.22 -5.34
N ARG A 168 3.37 -3.26 -5.78
CA ARG A 168 4.09 -3.26 -7.06
C ARG A 168 3.13 -3.18 -8.26
N TRP A 169 1.97 -3.83 -8.19
CA TRP A 169 0.93 -3.66 -9.19
C TRP A 169 0.45 -2.21 -9.26
N SER A 170 0.24 -1.54 -8.13
CA SER A 170 -0.22 -0.15 -8.10
C SER A 170 0.74 0.82 -8.80
N GLU A 171 2.04 0.54 -8.82
CA GLU A 171 3.02 1.33 -9.58
C GLU A 171 2.72 1.36 -11.09
N SER A 172 2.14 0.28 -11.63
CA SER A 172 1.77 0.22 -13.04
C SER A 172 0.72 1.26 -13.42
N LEU A 173 -0.05 1.74 -12.44
CA LEU A 173 -1.05 2.78 -12.61
C LEU A 173 -0.45 4.16 -12.94
N LEU A 174 0.80 4.39 -12.54
CA LEU A 174 1.50 5.64 -12.83
C LEU A 174 2.36 5.53 -14.09
N ARG A 175 3.11 4.44 -14.26
CA ARG A 175 4.10 4.34 -15.35
C ARG A 175 3.59 3.84 -16.68
N GLY A 176 2.46 3.18 -16.72
CA GLY A 176 1.92 2.59 -17.95
C GLY A 176 2.75 1.41 -18.49
N GLY A 177 2.26 0.82 -19.56
CA GLY A 177 2.99 -0.19 -20.32
C GLY A 177 3.23 -1.52 -19.62
N ALA A 178 2.55 -1.79 -18.51
CA ALA A 178 2.66 -3.08 -17.86
C ALA A 178 2.09 -4.18 -18.77
N PRO A 179 2.79 -5.28 -18.96
CA PRO A 179 2.26 -6.43 -19.68
C PRO A 179 0.99 -6.95 -19.02
N VAL A 180 0.20 -7.72 -19.74
CA VAL A 180 -1.09 -8.29 -19.28
C VAL A 180 -0.91 -9.31 -18.15
N GLY A 181 0.28 -9.44 -17.61
CA GLY A 181 0.64 -10.42 -16.58
C GLY A 181 0.92 -11.81 -17.14
N HIS A 182 1.34 -12.70 -16.27
CA HIS A 182 1.48 -14.12 -16.58
C HIS A 182 0.14 -14.84 -16.36
N PRO A 183 -0.15 -15.94 -17.07
CA PRO A 183 -1.35 -16.74 -16.83
C PRO A 183 -1.53 -17.07 -15.35
N LEU A 184 -2.78 -17.10 -14.88
CA LEU A 184 -3.10 -17.49 -13.51
C LEU A 184 -2.65 -18.93 -13.23
N PRO A 185 -2.29 -19.28 -11.98
CA PRO A 185 -1.96 -20.64 -11.59
C PRO A 185 -3.09 -21.62 -11.97
N ALA A 186 -2.74 -22.70 -12.68
CA ALA A 186 -3.68 -23.76 -13.06
C ALA A 186 -3.52 -25.02 -12.18
N ASN A 187 -2.57 -25.05 -11.25
CA ASN A 187 -2.31 -26.14 -10.33
C ASN A 187 -1.69 -25.65 -9.01
N ALA A 188 -1.66 -26.52 -8.01
CA ALA A 188 -1.19 -26.18 -6.67
C ALA A 188 0.30 -25.79 -6.61
N GLU A 189 1.14 -26.38 -7.45
CA GLU A 189 2.57 -26.04 -7.51
C GLU A 189 2.79 -24.60 -8.01
N ALA A 190 2.13 -24.21 -9.10
CA ALA A 190 2.19 -22.86 -9.63
C ALA A 190 1.60 -21.84 -8.64
N LEU A 191 0.54 -22.20 -7.92
CA LEU A 191 -0.03 -21.35 -6.87
C LEU A 191 0.94 -21.16 -5.70
N ASP A 192 1.61 -22.23 -5.25
CA ASP A 192 2.62 -22.16 -4.17
C ASP A 192 3.79 -21.24 -4.57
N VAL A 193 4.22 -21.26 -5.83
CA VAL A 193 5.24 -20.32 -6.34
C VAL A 193 4.77 -18.87 -6.19
N VAL A 194 3.55 -18.54 -6.57
CA VAL A 194 2.99 -17.18 -6.41
C VAL A 194 2.93 -16.79 -4.93
N MET A 195 2.43 -17.68 -4.06
CA MET A 195 2.29 -17.39 -2.63
C MET A 195 3.62 -17.21 -1.87
N ARG A 196 4.74 -17.67 -2.43
CA ARG A 196 6.08 -17.48 -1.87
C ARG A 196 6.82 -16.30 -2.49
N ASP A 197 6.28 -15.73 -3.56
CA ASP A 197 6.86 -14.55 -4.21
C ASP A 197 6.52 -13.27 -3.39
N SER A 198 7.12 -12.18 -3.79
CA SER A 198 6.91 -10.86 -3.22
C SER A 198 6.55 -9.89 -4.35
N TYR A 199 7.48 -9.05 -4.77
CA TYR A 199 7.28 -8.09 -5.86
C TYR A 199 6.89 -8.74 -7.20
N GLY A 200 7.38 -9.95 -7.49
CA GLY A 200 7.06 -10.70 -8.70
C GLY A 200 5.59 -11.11 -8.79
N ALA A 201 4.92 -11.27 -7.64
CA ALA A 201 3.49 -11.55 -7.59
C ALA A 201 2.60 -10.42 -8.17
N ALA A 202 3.17 -9.25 -8.46
CA ALA A 202 2.45 -8.19 -9.18
C ALA A 202 1.89 -8.67 -10.53
N THR A 203 2.57 -9.61 -11.19
CA THR A 203 2.11 -10.17 -12.47
C THR A 203 0.86 -11.02 -12.32
N PHE A 204 0.72 -11.72 -11.18
CA PHE A 204 -0.50 -12.45 -10.82
C PHE A 204 -1.68 -11.47 -10.63
N TRP A 205 -1.51 -10.42 -9.81
CA TRP A 205 -2.54 -9.42 -9.58
C TRP A 205 -2.94 -8.73 -10.87
N GLN A 206 -1.97 -8.36 -11.68
CA GLN A 206 -2.23 -7.73 -12.97
C GLN A 206 -3.06 -8.63 -13.90
N ARG A 207 -2.75 -9.94 -13.95
CA ARG A 207 -3.53 -10.89 -14.74
C ARG A 207 -4.95 -11.04 -14.22
N LEU A 208 -5.10 -11.16 -12.90
CA LEU A 208 -6.42 -11.27 -12.28
C LEU A 208 -7.28 -10.04 -12.58
N PHE A 209 -6.75 -8.84 -12.37
CA PHE A 209 -7.48 -7.59 -12.66
C PHE A 209 -7.83 -7.46 -14.15
N TYR A 210 -6.92 -7.84 -15.04
CA TYR A 210 -7.20 -7.84 -16.48
C TYR A 210 -8.33 -8.80 -16.85
N LEU A 211 -8.36 -10.00 -16.29
CA LEU A 211 -9.41 -10.98 -16.59
C LEU A 211 -10.79 -10.55 -16.06
N LEU A 212 -10.81 -9.82 -14.96
CA LEU A 212 -12.03 -9.28 -14.36
C LEU A 212 -12.56 -8.04 -15.09
N ASP A 213 -11.67 -7.27 -15.71
CA ASP A 213 -12.01 -6.05 -16.45
C ASP A 213 -11.11 -5.91 -17.69
N PRO A 214 -11.38 -6.69 -18.77
CA PRO A 214 -10.56 -6.67 -19.98
C PRO A 214 -10.61 -5.33 -20.73
N GLN A 215 -11.67 -4.56 -20.56
CA GLN A 215 -11.85 -3.28 -21.27
C GLN A 215 -11.12 -2.13 -20.60
N GLY A 216 -10.92 -2.19 -19.27
CA GLY A 216 -10.33 -1.11 -18.48
C GLY A 216 -11.24 0.12 -18.51
N ASP A 217 -12.37 0.06 -17.81
CA ASP A 217 -13.42 1.09 -17.93
C ASP A 217 -13.15 2.35 -17.13
N SER A 218 -12.16 2.36 -16.24
CA SER A 218 -11.88 3.52 -15.41
C SER A 218 -11.14 4.61 -16.18
N ALA A 219 -11.83 5.73 -16.37
CA ALA A 219 -11.22 6.93 -16.94
C ALA A 219 -10.31 7.62 -15.91
N ILE A 220 -9.08 7.91 -16.32
CA ILE A 220 -8.17 8.72 -15.52
C ILE A 220 -8.60 10.19 -15.65
N PRO A 221 -8.76 10.92 -14.54
CA PRO A 221 -9.03 12.36 -14.57
C PRO A 221 -8.04 13.10 -15.47
N GLU A 222 -8.54 14.05 -16.26
CA GLU A 222 -7.71 14.81 -17.20
C GLU A 222 -6.57 15.54 -16.47
N ALA A 223 -6.86 16.12 -15.32
CA ALA A 223 -5.86 16.79 -14.49
C ALA A 223 -4.65 15.90 -14.18
N LEU A 224 -4.87 14.59 -13.87
CA LEU A 224 -3.76 13.65 -13.64
C LEU A 224 -2.97 13.34 -14.91
N ARG A 225 -3.64 13.28 -16.07
CA ARG A 225 -2.97 13.04 -17.36
C ARG A 225 -2.10 14.21 -17.80
N GLU A 226 -2.43 15.42 -17.35
CA GLU A 226 -1.69 16.63 -17.64
C GLU A 226 -0.54 16.91 -16.68
N MET A 227 -0.52 16.25 -15.53
CA MET A 227 0.56 16.41 -14.55
C MET A 227 1.92 16.02 -15.13
N ARG A 228 2.92 16.87 -14.90
CA ARG A 228 4.30 16.68 -15.37
C ARG A 228 5.28 16.97 -14.25
N TYR A 229 6.27 16.12 -14.10
CA TYR A 229 7.43 16.40 -13.28
C TYR A 229 8.24 17.57 -13.86
N HIS A 230 9.14 18.13 -13.08
CA HIS A 230 10.01 19.24 -13.54
C HIS A 230 10.91 18.86 -14.73
N ASP A 231 11.19 17.58 -14.94
CA ASP A 231 11.91 17.10 -16.13
C ASP A 231 11.02 16.94 -17.37
N GLY A 232 9.74 17.28 -17.27
CA GLY A 232 8.76 17.23 -18.35
C GLY A 232 8.12 15.84 -18.54
N SER A 233 8.56 14.81 -17.83
CA SER A 233 7.95 13.47 -17.91
C SER A 233 6.58 13.44 -17.23
N GLN A 234 5.69 12.55 -17.70
CA GLN A 234 4.35 12.41 -17.14
C GLN A 234 4.41 11.77 -15.75
N VAL A 235 3.57 12.28 -14.83
CA VAL A 235 3.36 11.67 -13.52
C VAL A 235 2.51 10.41 -13.66
N VAL A 236 1.42 10.48 -14.43
CA VAL A 236 0.54 9.35 -14.75
C VAL A 236 0.60 9.11 -16.26
N ALA A 237 1.22 8.01 -16.67
CA ALA A 237 1.46 7.71 -18.07
C ALA A 237 0.45 6.73 -18.69
N VAL A 238 -0.46 6.18 -17.88
CA VAL A 238 -1.49 5.26 -18.36
C VAL A 238 -2.75 6.02 -18.76
N SER A 239 -3.51 5.46 -19.70
CA SER A 239 -4.80 6.00 -20.13
C SER A 239 -6.00 5.21 -19.61
N LYS A 240 -5.79 3.99 -19.16
CA LYS A 240 -6.83 3.07 -18.68
C LYS A 240 -6.33 2.19 -17.54
N TYR A 241 -7.25 1.79 -16.67
CA TYR A 241 -7.03 0.78 -15.63
C TYR A 241 -7.91 -0.44 -15.83
N HIS A 242 -7.40 -1.57 -15.38
CA HIS A 242 -8.14 -2.81 -15.31
C HIS A 242 -8.48 -3.12 -13.85
N GLY A 243 -9.74 -3.48 -13.58
CA GLY A 243 -10.19 -3.99 -12.29
C GLY A 243 -10.28 -2.96 -11.17
N SER A 244 -10.38 -1.66 -11.46
CA SER A 244 -10.49 -0.62 -10.43
C SER A 244 -11.69 -0.85 -9.50
N ALA A 245 -12.85 -1.21 -10.02
CA ALA A 245 -14.05 -1.50 -9.24
C ALA A 245 -13.95 -2.80 -8.42
N PHE A 246 -13.05 -3.70 -8.76
CA PHE A 246 -12.81 -4.94 -8.02
C PHE A 246 -11.96 -4.74 -6.76
N LEU A 247 -11.02 -3.81 -6.76
CA LEU A 247 -10.06 -3.64 -5.66
C LEU A 247 -10.74 -3.30 -4.31
N PRO A 248 -11.73 -2.39 -4.21
CA PRO A 248 -12.45 -2.15 -2.97
C PRO A 248 -13.14 -3.40 -2.42
N LEU A 249 -13.71 -4.22 -3.31
CA LEU A 249 -14.35 -5.47 -2.93
C LEU A 249 -13.33 -6.49 -2.41
N LEU A 250 -12.17 -6.59 -3.06
CA LEU A 250 -11.06 -7.42 -2.58
C LEU A 250 -10.61 -6.99 -1.18
N PHE A 251 -10.43 -5.68 -0.96
CA PHE A 251 -10.00 -5.17 0.34
C PHE A 251 -11.08 -5.37 1.43
N SER A 252 -12.36 -5.20 1.09
CA SER A 252 -13.45 -5.53 2.02
C SER A 252 -13.42 -7.01 2.42
N SER A 253 -13.26 -7.91 1.44
CA SER A 253 -13.19 -9.35 1.68
C SER A 253 -11.96 -9.76 2.52
N LEU A 254 -10.81 -9.11 2.29
CA LEU A 254 -9.59 -9.32 3.11
C LEU A 254 -9.78 -8.79 4.54
N ASN A 255 -10.40 -7.63 4.70
CA ASN A 255 -10.70 -7.08 6.03
C ASN A 255 -11.64 -8.00 6.82
N GLU A 256 -12.70 -8.50 6.19
CA GLU A 256 -13.62 -9.44 6.81
C GLU A 256 -12.95 -10.78 7.17
N ALA A 257 -12.08 -11.32 6.29
CA ALA A 257 -11.29 -12.50 6.59
C ALA A 257 -10.35 -12.27 7.78
N GLY A 258 -9.72 -11.09 7.84
CA GLY A 258 -8.89 -10.69 8.98
C GLY A 258 -9.68 -10.58 10.27
N ALA A 259 -10.86 -9.99 10.24
CA ALA A 259 -11.74 -9.88 11.41
C ALA A 259 -12.22 -11.27 11.91
N ARG A 260 -12.58 -12.18 10.99
CA ARG A 260 -12.94 -13.58 11.36
C ARG A 260 -11.76 -14.29 12.03
N LEU A 261 -10.56 -14.16 11.45
CA LEU A 261 -9.36 -14.77 12.02
C LEU A 261 -9.01 -14.17 13.38
N SER A 262 -9.12 -12.86 13.56
CA SER A 262 -8.96 -12.19 14.85
C SER A 262 -9.90 -12.76 15.91
N HIS A 263 -11.16 -12.98 15.56
CA HIS A 263 -12.14 -13.57 16.47
C HIS A 263 -11.78 -15.04 16.82
N GLN A 264 -11.38 -15.85 15.86
CA GLN A 264 -10.99 -17.25 16.07
C GLN A 264 -9.74 -17.39 16.97
N GLU A 265 -8.73 -16.53 16.73
CA GLU A 265 -7.45 -16.57 17.47
C GLU A 265 -7.47 -15.71 18.75
N GLN A 266 -8.60 -15.01 19.02
CA GLN A 266 -8.76 -14.08 20.15
C GLN A 266 -7.76 -12.91 20.11
N TRP A 267 -7.44 -12.42 18.91
CA TRP A 267 -6.59 -11.25 18.72
C TRP A 267 -7.43 -9.96 18.61
N PRO A 268 -6.84 -8.80 18.96
CA PRO A 268 -7.43 -7.51 18.58
C PRO A 268 -7.54 -7.40 17.05
N VAL A 269 -8.63 -6.85 16.55
CA VAL A 269 -8.91 -6.76 15.10
C VAL A 269 -7.76 -6.11 14.32
N TYR A 270 -7.16 -5.06 14.90
CA TYR A 270 -6.04 -4.32 14.27
C TYR A 270 -4.72 -4.45 15.05
N GLY A 271 -4.57 -5.49 15.87
CA GLY A 271 -3.45 -5.65 16.79
C GLY A 271 -2.70 -6.97 16.63
N TRP A 272 -2.60 -7.52 15.42
CA TRP A 272 -1.84 -8.75 15.19
C TRP A 272 -0.36 -8.53 15.41
N ALA A 273 0.30 -9.51 16.01
CA ALA A 273 1.76 -9.52 16.07
C ALA A 273 2.33 -9.46 14.63
N GLU A 274 3.42 -8.71 14.43
CA GLU A 274 4.05 -8.55 13.12
C GLU A 274 4.35 -9.90 12.44
N ALA A 275 4.86 -10.89 13.21
CA ALA A 275 5.12 -12.22 12.70
C ALA A 275 3.86 -12.93 12.17
N GLU A 276 2.70 -12.64 12.73
CA GLU A 276 1.43 -13.21 12.27
C GLU A 276 0.92 -12.51 11.03
N GLN A 277 1.10 -11.20 10.90
CA GLN A 277 0.72 -10.48 9.69
C GLN A 277 1.44 -11.02 8.45
N HIS A 278 2.69 -11.48 8.58
CA HIS A 278 3.50 -12.06 7.50
C HIS A 278 3.38 -13.60 7.37
N ASN A 279 2.66 -14.26 8.27
CA ASN A 279 2.66 -15.71 8.34
C ASN A 279 1.91 -16.36 7.17
N LEU A 280 2.61 -17.21 6.42
CA LEU A 280 2.05 -17.92 5.26
C LEU A 280 0.92 -18.90 5.63
N ARG A 281 0.76 -19.28 6.92
CA ARG A 281 -0.37 -20.10 7.37
C ARG A 281 -1.73 -19.46 7.07
N HIS A 282 -1.75 -18.13 6.94
CA HIS A 282 -2.97 -17.37 6.64
C HIS A 282 -3.28 -17.27 5.13
N ASN A 283 -2.46 -17.87 4.26
CA ASN A 283 -2.74 -17.88 2.81
C ASN A 283 -4.10 -18.47 2.47
N ARG A 284 -4.57 -19.45 3.25
CA ARG A 284 -5.91 -20.02 3.07
C ARG A 284 -7.00 -18.96 3.26
N ALA A 285 -6.93 -18.18 4.32
CA ALA A 285 -7.88 -17.09 4.58
C ALA A 285 -7.83 -16.01 3.51
N VAL A 286 -6.62 -15.69 3.00
CA VAL A 286 -6.45 -14.75 1.87
C VAL A 286 -7.07 -15.31 0.59
N LEU A 287 -6.82 -16.57 0.24
CA LEU A 287 -7.38 -17.19 -0.96
C LEU A 287 -8.92 -17.32 -0.87
N SER A 288 -9.45 -17.61 0.32
CA SER A 288 -10.91 -17.56 0.57
C SER A 288 -11.48 -16.17 0.33
N ALA A 289 -10.80 -15.11 0.78
CA ALA A 289 -11.21 -13.72 0.52
C ALA A 289 -11.14 -13.38 -0.98
N VAL A 290 -10.10 -13.80 -1.68
CA VAL A 290 -9.97 -13.64 -3.15
C VAL A 290 -11.12 -14.35 -3.86
N HIS A 291 -11.39 -15.61 -3.49
CA HIS A 291 -12.49 -16.40 -4.07
C HIS A 291 -13.83 -15.70 -3.88
N HIS A 292 -14.11 -15.24 -2.65
CA HIS A 292 -15.35 -14.52 -2.34
C HIS A 292 -15.48 -13.22 -3.16
N ALA A 293 -14.42 -12.41 -3.20
CA ALA A 293 -14.42 -11.16 -3.95
C ALA A 293 -14.66 -11.39 -5.46
N VAL A 294 -13.96 -12.36 -6.06
CA VAL A 294 -14.13 -12.70 -7.49
C VAL A 294 -15.53 -13.21 -7.77
N SER A 295 -16.07 -14.12 -6.95
CA SER A 295 -17.40 -14.69 -7.13
C SER A 295 -18.51 -13.64 -6.98
N THR A 296 -18.29 -12.63 -6.13
CA THR A 296 -19.22 -11.51 -5.94
C THR A 296 -19.14 -10.53 -7.12
N TYR A 297 -17.94 -10.27 -7.62
CA TYR A 297 -17.70 -9.32 -8.71
C TYR A 297 -18.16 -9.86 -10.07
N MET A 298 -17.85 -11.13 -10.37
CA MET A 298 -18.11 -11.76 -11.65
C MET A 298 -18.74 -13.16 -11.47
N PRO A 299 -20.02 -13.35 -11.81
CA PRO A 299 -20.66 -14.65 -11.76
C PRO A 299 -19.89 -15.71 -12.56
N THR A 300 -19.88 -16.95 -12.09
CA THR A 300 -19.12 -18.05 -12.72
C THR A 300 -19.43 -18.24 -14.21
N ALA A 301 -20.67 -17.97 -14.63
CA ALA A 301 -21.09 -18.07 -16.03
C ALA A 301 -20.37 -17.07 -16.96
N ASP A 302 -19.95 -15.93 -16.42
CA ASP A 302 -19.29 -14.84 -17.15
C ASP A 302 -17.76 -14.91 -17.07
N GLN A 303 -17.22 -15.81 -16.24
CA GLN A 303 -15.77 -15.95 -16.05
C GLN A 303 -15.10 -16.58 -17.28
N PRO A 304 -13.98 -16.01 -17.78
CA PRO A 304 -13.14 -16.65 -18.78
C PRO A 304 -12.62 -18.01 -18.28
N ASP A 305 -12.30 -18.92 -19.17
CA ASP A 305 -11.86 -20.29 -18.82
C ASP A 305 -10.64 -20.30 -17.88
N GLU A 306 -9.67 -19.41 -18.10
CA GLU A 306 -8.50 -19.25 -17.23
C GLU A 306 -8.89 -18.87 -15.81
N LEU A 307 -9.76 -17.88 -15.66
CA LEU A 307 -10.24 -17.43 -14.35
C LEU A 307 -11.04 -18.55 -13.65
N ARG A 308 -11.91 -19.22 -14.40
CA ARG A 308 -12.70 -20.34 -13.89
C ARG A 308 -11.82 -21.49 -13.40
N THR A 309 -10.76 -21.83 -14.15
CA THR A 309 -9.77 -22.84 -13.72
C THR A 309 -9.08 -22.45 -12.43
N PHE A 310 -8.66 -21.20 -12.31
CA PHE A 310 -8.05 -20.68 -11.08
C PHE A 310 -9.04 -20.70 -9.89
N MET A 311 -10.29 -20.29 -10.12
CA MET A 311 -11.31 -20.32 -9.06
C MET A 311 -11.60 -21.74 -8.57
N GLN A 312 -11.67 -22.72 -9.46
CA GLN A 312 -11.80 -24.15 -9.09
C GLN A 312 -10.58 -24.68 -8.32
N LEU A 313 -9.39 -24.19 -8.64
CA LEU A 313 -8.17 -24.56 -7.91
C LEU A 313 -8.21 -24.09 -6.46
N ILE A 314 -8.72 -22.90 -6.18
CA ILE A 314 -8.75 -22.32 -4.83
C ILE A 314 -10.04 -22.62 -4.07
N GLU A 315 -11.10 -23.11 -4.71
CA GLU A 315 -12.39 -23.46 -4.09
C GLU A 315 -12.25 -24.38 -2.85
N PRO A 316 -11.41 -25.44 -2.84
CA PRO A 316 -11.21 -26.29 -1.66
C PRO A 316 -10.56 -25.57 -0.48
N MET A 317 -10.08 -24.35 -0.67
CA MET A 317 -9.47 -23.52 0.37
C MET A 317 -10.47 -22.51 0.97
N VAL A 318 -11.70 -22.48 0.45
CA VAL A 318 -12.79 -21.62 0.95
C VAL A 318 -13.35 -22.25 2.23
N ASP A 319 -13.49 -21.45 3.28
CA ASP A 319 -14.06 -21.84 4.58
C ASP A 319 -15.57 -21.66 4.62
#